data_725bc533aafb8e86d57bb730b5da16ec
#
_entry.id   725bc533aafb8e86d57bb730b5da16ec
#
_cell.length_a   1.000
_cell.length_b   1.000
_cell.length_c   1.000
_cell.angle_alpha   90.00
_cell.angle_beta   90.00
_cell.angle_gamma   90.00
#
_symmetry.space_group_name_H-M   'P 1'
#
loop_
_entity.id
_entity.type
_entity.pdbx_description
1 polymer ?
#
loop_
_entity_poly.entity_id
_entity_poly.type
_entity_poly.pdbx_seq_one_letter_code
_entity_poly.pdbx_strand_id
1 'polypeptide(L)'
;MAKRIRKTSYVRCRGGSPLLEGIDREALPRDCSAILDLYPDGISKCRYGCLGGGSCEAACHLAAIKVGSGGPPAVDKDKCVGCGLCMRVCPQSLIEIILPDRNIQPKCSNRDLGKAAREACDNSCIACRICERECPAGAITVAEGKPVIDPAACICCGM
;
A
#
# COMPACT_ATOMS: atom_id res chain seq x y z
N MET A 1 31.77 9.20 11.21
CA MET A 1 30.58 8.38 11.61
C MET A 1 29.68 8.26 10.40
N ALA A 2 29.47 7.06 9.86
CA ALA A 2 28.56 6.84 8.75
C ALA A 2 27.13 7.18 9.16
N LYS A 3 26.48 8.11 8.45
CA LYS A 3 25.09 8.52 8.69
C LYS A 3 24.20 7.29 8.48
N ARG A 4 23.62 6.75 9.54
CA ARG A 4 22.75 5.57 9.48
C ARG A 4 21.58 5.89 8.56
N ILE A 5 21.49 5.23 7.42
CA ILE A 5 20.41 5.43 6.45
C ILE A 5 19.11 4.98 7.13
N ARG A 6 18.22 5.93 7.41
CA ARG A 6 16.96 5.69 8.11
C ARG A 6 15.94 5.14 7.14
N LYS A 7 15.57 3.87 7.27
CA LYS A 7 14.50 3.25 6.48
C LYS A 7 13.13 3.67 7.00
N THR A 8 12.10 3.62 6.15
CA THR A 8 10.72 3.91 6.54
C THR A 8 9.74 2.93 5.91
N SER A 9 8.60 2.73 6.55
CA SER A 9 7.50 1.95 5.96
C SER A 9 6.77 2.76 4.90
N TYR A 10 6.29 2.08 3.88
CA TYR A 10 5.49 2.61 2.79
C TYR A 10 4.26 1.75 2.55
N VAL A 11 3.09 2.37 2.37
CA VAL A 11 1.82 1.66 2.18
C VAL A 11 1.38 1.74 0.72
N ARG A 12 1.23 0.58 0.08
CA ARG A 12 0.84 0.44 -1.34
C ARG A 12 -0.68 0.40 -1.51
N CYS A 13 -1.38 1.26 -0.83
CA CYS A 13 -2.81 1.49 -1.00
C CYS A 13 -3.11 2.95 -0.70
N ARG A 14 -3.92 3.58 -1.54
CA ARG A 14 -4.36 4.97 -1.38
C ARG A 14 -5.81 5.07 -0.89
N GLY A 15 -6.50 3.93 -0.78
CA GLY A 15 -7.94 3.91 -0.53
C GLY A 15 -8.74 4.26 -1.79
N GLY A 16 -10.02 4.53 -1.62
CA GLY A 16 -10.93 4.92 -2.70
C GLY A 16 -11.77 3.77 -3.28
N SER A 17 -11.63 2.55 -2.75
CA SER A 17 -12.53 1.46 -3.09
C SER A 17 -13.77 1.49 -2.20
N PRO A 18 -14.98 1.44 -2.78
CA PRO A 18 -16.21 1.36 -1.99
C PRO A 18 -16.28 0.02 -1.25
N LEU A 19 -16.91 0.03 -0.07
CA LEU A 19 -17.23 -1.20 0.66
C LEU A 19 -18.23 -2.03 -0.13
N LEU A 20 -18.20 -3.33 0.10
CA LEU A 20 -19.24 -4.23 -0.38
C LEU A 20 -20.55 -3.96 0.38
N GLU A 21 -21.67 -4.26 -0.27
CA GLU A 21 -22.99 -4.05 0.31
C GLU A 21 -23.15 -4.83 1.62
N GLY A 22 -23.76 -4.19 2.61
CA GLY A 22 -23.99 -4.78 3.93
C GLY A 22 -22.78 -4.80 4.87
N ILE A 23 -21.62 -4.27 4.46
CA ILE A 23 -20.46 -4.17 5.34
C ILE A 23 -20.42 -2.83 6.04
N ASP A 24 -20.48 -2.86 7.37
CA ASP A 24 -20.26 -1.72 8.24
C ASP A 24 -18.83 -1.77 8.78
N ARG A 25 -18.03 -0.77 8.43
CA ARG A 25 -16.62 -0.69 8.84
C ARG A 25 -16.43 -0.55 10.35
N GLU A 26 -17.38 0.09 11.04
CA GLU A 26 -17.29 0.31 12.48
C GLU A 26 -17.55 -0.98 13.27
N ALA A 27 -18.31 -1.91 12.67
CA ALA A 27 -18.61 -3.22 13.24
C ALA A 27 -17.49 -4.26 13.00
N LEU A 28 -16.48 -3.93 12.17
CA LEU A 28 -15.40 -4.87 11.85
C LEU A 28 -14.41 -5.04 13.03
N PRO A 29 -13.81 -6.24 13.16
CA PRO A 29 -12.73 -6.48 14.12
C PRO A 29 -11.56 -5.50 13.94
N ARG A 30 -10.90 -5.14 15.04
CA ARG A 30 -9.65 -4.37 15.05
C ARG A 30 -8.43 -5.26 14.77
N ASP A 31 -8.60 -6.21 13.86
CA ASP A 31 -7.56 -7.12 13.37
C ASP A 31 -7.80 -7.51 11.92
N CYS A 32 -6.78 -7.37 11.06
CA CYS A 32 -6.93 -7.62 9.63
C CYS A 32 -7.06 -9.11 9.30
N SER A 33 -6.48 -10.01 10.09
CA SER A 33 -6.61 -11.45 9.88
C SER A 33 -8.02 -11.90 10.24
N ALA A 34 -8.55 -11.43 11.38
CA ALA A 34 -9.93 -11.70 11.76
C ALA A 34 -10.95 -11.15 10.75
N ILE A 35 -10.66 -10.02 10.10
CA ILE A 35 -11.50 -9.52 9.00
C ILE A 35 -11.48 -10.50 7.81
N LEU A 36 -10.31 -11.05 7.43
CA LEU A 36 -10.23 -12.01 6.33
C LEU A 36 -10.86 -13.36 6.67
N ASP A 37 -10.87 -13.77 7.94
CA ASP A 37 -11.58 -14.97 8.38
C ASP A 37 -13.11 -14.83 8.17
N LEU A 38 -13.64 -13.62 8.37
CA LEU A 38 -15.04 -13.29 8.13
C LEU A 38 -15.36 -13.01 6.65
N TYR A 39 -14.44 -12.37 5.95
CA TYR A 39 -14.57 -11.92 4.56
C TYR A 39 -13.33 -12.31 3.75
N PRO A 40 -13.20 -13.57 3.30
CA PRO A 40 -12.01 -14.08 2.61
C PRO A 40 -11.64 -13.32 1.32
N ASP A 41 -12.64 -12.78 0.62
CA ASP A 41 -12.44 -11.96 -0.59
C ASP A 41 -12.22 -10.48 -0.31
N GLY A 42 -12.14 -10.09 0.98
CA GLY A 42 -12.02 -8.71 1.42
C GLY A 42 -13.36 -8.03 1.65
N ILE A 43 -13.31 -6.76 2.07
CA ILE A 43 -14.48 -5.97 2.50
C ILE A 43 -14.87 -4.88 1.51
N SER A 44 -14.15 -4.74 0.41
CA SER A 44 -14.38 -3.69 -0.60
C SER A 44 -14.27 -4.27 -2.00
N LYS A 45 -14.75 -3.55 -3.01
CA LYS A 45 -14.69 -3.96 -4.42
C LYS A 45 -13.26 -4.28 -4.86
N CYS A 46 -12.26 -3.56 -4.35
CA CYS A 46 -10.85 -3.90 -4.56
C CYS A 46 -10.40 -4.91 -3.51
N ARG A 47 -10.38 -6.18 -3.85
CA ARG A 47 -9.92 -7.27 -2.96
C ARG A 47 -8.45 -7.19 -2.55
N TYR A 48 -7.65 -6.38 -3.25
CA TYR A 48 -6.24 -6.11 -2.93
C TYR A 48 -6.05 -4.90 -2.01
N GLY A 49 -7.16 -4.26 -1.60
CA GLY A 49 -7.15 -3.03 -0.82
C GLY A 49 -6.83 -3.23 0.66
N CYS A 50 -6.59 -2.13 1.35
CA CYS A 50 -6.42 -2.15 2.80
C CYS A 50 -7.75 -2.43 3.51
N LEU A 51 -7.73 -3.38 4.45
CA LEU A 51 -8.89 -3.77 5.25
C LEU A 51 -9.22 -2.77 6.37
N GLY A 52 -8.23 -1.97 6.80
CA GLY A 52 -8.43 -0.96 7.85
C GLY A 52 -8.55 -1.50 9.27
N GLY A 53 -8.32 -2.81 9.50
CA GLY A 53 -8.44 -3.45 10.80
C GLY A 53 -7.39 -3.06 11.84
N GLY A 54 -6.31 -2.37 11.44
CA GLY A 54 -5.35 -1.79 12.41
C GLY A 54 -4.27 -2.73 12.91
N SER A 55 -4.12 -3.98 12.42
CA SER A 55 -3.05 -4.89 12.85
C SER A 55 -1.64 -4.27 12.73
N CYS A 56 -1.41 -3.45 11.67
CA CYS A 56 -0.14 -2.74 11.47
C CYS A 56 0.09 -1.62 12.51
N GLU A 57 -0.98 -0.95 12.94
CA GLU A 57 -0.93 0.07 14.01
C GLU A 57 -0.65 -0.59 15.35
N ALA A 58 -1.35 -1.67 15.68
CA ALA A 58 -1.14 -2.43 16.92
C ALA A 58 0.28 -3.01 17.04
N ALA A 59 0.88 -3.43 15.92
CA ALA A 59 2.25 -3.96 15.90
C ALA A 59 3.34 -2.88 15.99
N CYS A 60 2.99 -1.59 15.92
CA CYS A 60 3.98 -0.52 15.89
C CYS A 60 4.26 0.05 17.28
N HIS A 61 5.34 -0.40 17.92
CA HIS A 61 5.75 0.10 19.26
C HIS A 61 6.12 1.59 19.30
N LEU A 62 6.38 2.21 18.14
CA LEU A 62 6.73 3.62 18.02
C LEU A 62 5.53 4.52 17.69
N ALA A 63 4.33 3.95 17.58
CA ALA A 63 3.13 4.65 17.11
C ALA A 63 3.36 5.46 15.82
N ALA A 64 4.23 4.94 14.94
CA ALA A 64 4.62 5.60 13.68
C ALA A 64 3.68 5.31 12.52
N ILE A 65 2.73 4.40 12.68
CA ILE A 65 1.72 4.06 11.68
C ILE A 65 0.35 4.09 12.33
N LYS A 66 -0.60 4.79 11.70
CA LYS A 66 -1.96 4.95 12.22
C LYS A 66 -2.99 4.75 11.13
N VAL A 67 -4.05 4.01 11.46
CA VAL A 67 -5.22 3.82 10.60
C VAL A 67 -6.25 4.90 10.94
N GLY A 68 -6.59 5.74 9.97
CA GLY A 68 -7.66 6.72 10.09
C GLY A 68 -9.04 6.11 9.92
N SER A 69 -10.10 6.93 10.08
CA SER A 69 -11.49 6.50 9.90
C SER A 69 -11.76 6.04 8.46
N GLY A 70 -11.54 4.75 8.21
CA GLY A 70 -11.94 4.09 6.97
C GLY A 70 -10.95 4.09 5.82
N GLY A 71 -9.68 4.40 6.05
CA GLY A 71 -8.67 4.41 5.01
C GLY A 71 -7.45 3.54 5.28
N PRO A 72 -6.55 3.44 4.31
CA PRO A 72 -5.23 2.87 4.53
C PRO A 72 -4.45 3.69 5.56
N PRO A 73 -3.49 3.06 6.28
CA PRO A 73 -2.76 3.74 7.32
C PRO A 73 -1.83 4.83 6.77
N ALA A 74 -1.66 5.89 7.55
CA ALA A 74 -0.63 6.89 7.36
C ALA A 74 0.62 6.54 8.17
N VAL A 75 1.80 6.79 7.60
CA VAL A 75 3.09 6.56 8.25
C VAL A 75 3.74 7.90 8.59
N ASP A 76 4.02 8.09 9.86
CA ASP A 76 4.87 9.18 10.35
C ASP A 76 6.34 8.80 10.11
N LYS A 77 6.93 9.43 9.09
CA LYS A 77 8.30 9.14 8.66
C LYS A 77 9.34 9.56 9.70
N ASP A 78 9.02 10.51 10.57
CA ASP A 78 9.95 10.99 11.59
C ASP A 78 10.05 10.03 12.77
N LYS A 79 8.97 9.29 13.06
CA LYS A 79 8.95 8.24 14.09
C LYS A 79 9.36 6.88 13.56
N CYS A 80 9.10 6.60 12.28
CA CYS A 80 9.34 5.29 11.70
C CYS A 80 10.84 5.00 11.55
N VAL A 81 11.27 3.83 12.02
CA VAL A 81 12.66 3.34 11.90
C VAL A 81 12.81 2.20 10.89
N GLY A 82 11.73 1.83 10.19
CA GLY A 82 11.75 0.77 9.18
C GLY A 82 12.02 -0.63 9.73
N CYS A 83 11.56 -0.95 10.94
CA CYS A 83 11.78 -2.25 11.57
C CYS A 83 11.03 -3.42 10.90
N GLY A 84 10.00 -3.14 10.09
CA GLY A 84 9.26 -4.14 9.33
C GLY A 84 8.17 -4.90 10.10
N LEU A 85 7.89 -4.58 11.37
CA LEU A 85 6.83 -5.24 12.13
C LEU A 85 5.46 -5.11 11.45
N CYS A 86 5.09 -3.90 11.04
CA CYS A 86 3.84 -3.62 10.33
C CYS A 86 3.73 -4.37 8.99
N MET A 87 4.86 -4.58 8.29
CA MET A 87 4.91 -5.34 7.05
C MET A 87 4.57 -6.82 7.29
N ARG A 88 5.10 -7.42 8.37
CA ARG A 88 4.90 -8.85 8.68
C ARG A 88 3.48 -9.20 9.08
N VAL A 89 2.76 -8.27 9.70
CA VAL A 89 1.38 -8.49 10.17
C VAL A 89 0.32 -8.08 9.16
N CYS A 90 0.71 -7.57 7.99
CA CYS A 90 -0.23 -7.17 6.96
C CYS A 90 -0.62 -8.38 6.08
N PRO A 91 -1.83 -8.94 6.20
CA PRO A 91 -2.22 -10.12 5.41
C PRO A 91 -2.38 -9.78 3.93
N GLN A 92 -2.62 -8.52 3.58
CA GLN A 92 -2.71 -8.02 2.21
C GLN A 92 -1.34 -7.66 1.60
N SER A 93 -0.24 -7.81 2.34
CA SER A 93 1.12 -7.50 1.87
C SER A 93 1.28 -6.09 1.28
N LEU A 94 0.61 -5.10 1.86
CA LEU A 94 0.56 -3.73 1.36
C LEU A 94 1.70 -2.84 1.86
N ILE A 95 2.50 -3.31 2.81
CA ILE A 95 3.51 -2.48 3.47
C ILE A 95 4.90 -2.95 3.05
N GLU A 96 5.70 -2.02 2.55
CA GLU A 96 7.10 -2.23 2.17
C GLU A 96 8.01 -1.33 2.98
N ILE A 97 9.28 -1.72 3.11
CA ILE A 97 10.32 -0.91 3.74
C ILE A 97 11.16 -0.28 2.64
N ILE A 98 11.18 1.03 2.62
CA ILE A 98 11.90 1.82 1.60
C ILE A 98 12.97 2.72 2.24
N LEU A 99 13.90 3.18 1.41
CA LEU A 99 14.85 4.24 1.79
C LEU A 99 14.18 5.61 1.66
N PRO A 100 14.46 6.58 2.52
CA PRO A 100 13.80 7.91 2.50
C PRO A 100 14.08 8.70 1.22
N ASP A 101 15.23 8.49 0.59
CA ASP A 101 15.63 9.08 -0.68
C ASP A 101 14.91 8.45 -1.90
N ARG A 102 14.24 7.32 -1.68
CA ARG A 102 13.46 6.57 -2.68
C ARG A 102 11.96 6.78 -2.45
N ASN A 103 11.51 8.04 -2.52
CA ASN A 103 10.14 8.44 -2.18
C ASN A 103 9.14 8.28 -3.32
N ILE A 104 9.59 7.99 -4.54
CA ILE A 104 8.73 7.69 -5.69
C ILE A 104 8.37 6.21 -5.67
N GLN A 105 7.14 5.91 -5.30
CA GLN A 105 6.65 4.55 -5.16
C GLN A 105 5.18 4.48 -5.62
N PRO A 106 4.76 3.38 -6.29
CA PRO A 106 3.36 3.20 -6.69
C PRO A 106 2.48 2.95 -5.47
N LYS A 107 1.43 3.78 -5.30
CA LYS A 107 0.46 3.66 -4.19
C LYS A 107 -0.73 2.77 -4.54
N CYS A 108 -0.51 1.69 -5.27
CA CYS A 108 -1.55 0.74 -5.64
C CYS A 108 -0.99 -0.68 -5.68
N SER A 109 -1.75 -1.65 -5.17
CA SER A 109 -1.46 -3.08 -5.24
C SER A 109 -2.54 -3.86 -6.00
N ASN A 110 -3.50 -3.17 -6.62
CA ASN A 110 -4.50 -3.81 -7.46
C ASN A 110 -3.81 -4.52 -8.64
N ARG A 111 -4.29 -5.71 -8.97
CA ARG A 111 -3.80 -6.53 -10.09
C ARG A 111 -4.81 -6.62 -11.23
N ASP A 112 -6.01 -6.05 -11.06
CA ASP A 112 -7.00 -5.96 -12.12
C ASP A 112 -6.52 -4.97 -13.18
N LEU A 113 -7.00 -5.14 -14.41
CA LEU A 113 -6.57 -4.36 -15.57
C LEU A 113 -7.69 -3.45 -16.08
N GLY A 114 -7.33 -2.32 -16.63
CA GLY A 114 -8.21 -1.46 -17.42
C GLY A 114 -9.51 -1.09 -16.70
N LYS A 115 -10.65 -1.48 -17.29
CA LYS A 115 -11.99 -1.17 -16.80
C LYS A 115 -12.27 -1.81 -15.43
N ALA A 116 -11.93 -3.08 -15.24
CA ALA A 116 -12.15 -3.80 -13.98
C ALA A 116 -11.43 -3.13 -12.81
N ALA A 117 -10.19 -2.69 -13.01
CA ALA A 117 -9.44 -1.97 -11.99
C ALA A 117 -10.12 -0.65 -11.60
N ARG A 118 -10.66 0.06 -12.59
CA ARG A 118 -11.34 1.35 -12.40
C ARG A 118 -12.69 1.20 -11.69
N GLU A 119 -13.43 0.14 -12.00
CA GLU A 119 -14.70 -0.20 -11.34
C GLU A 119 -14.49 -0.66 -9.88
N ALA A 120 -13.34 -1.28 -9.60
CA ALA A 120 -13.00 -1.74 -8.25
C ALA A 120 -12.54 -0.59 -7.33
N CYS A 121 -11.90 0.47 -7.86
CA CYS A 121 -11.35 1.54 -7.03
C CYS A 121 -11.04 2.80 -7.85
N ASP A 122 -11.53 3.95 -7.41
CA ASP A 122 -11.32 5.25 -8.07
C ASP A 122 -9.84 5.65 -8.15
N ASN A 123 -9.04 5.22 -7.17
CA ASN A 123 -7.60 5.48 -7.10
C ASN A 123 -6.75 4.35 -7.71
N SER A 124 -7.37 3.42 -8.43
CA SER A 124 -6.66 2.25 -8.94
C SER A 124 -5.71 2.59 -10.09
N CYS A 125 -4.55 1.94 -10.07
CA CYS A 125 -3.72 1.80 -11.26
C CYS A 125 -4.42 0.83 -12.23
N ILE A 126 -4.56 1.22 -13.49
CA ILE A 126 -5.20 0.44 -14.55
C ILE A 126 -4.20 -0.36 -15.40
N ALA A 127 -2.93 -0.36 -15.01
CA ALA A 127 -1.82 -1.03 -15.70
C ALA A 127 -1.64 -0.58 -17.18
N CYS A 128 -1.89 0.68 -17.50
CA CYS A 128 -1.83 1.23 -18.87
C CYS A 128 -0.40 1.33 -19.45
N ARG A 129 0.64 1.05 -18.65
CA ARG A 129 2.07 1.08 -19.02
C ARG A 129 2.60 2.45 -19.49
N ILE A 130 1.86 3.53 -19.30
CA ILE A 130 2.36 4.88 -19.65
C ILE A 130 3.62 5.20 -18.85
N CYS A 131 3.61 4.96 -17.53
CA CYS A 131 4.78 5.19 -16.68
C CYS A 131 6.02 4.37 -17.08
N GLU A 132 5.83 3.16 -17.62
CA GLU A 132 6.91 2.31 -18.13
C GLU A 132 7.53 2.90 -19.40
N ARG A 133 6.72 3.39 -20.34
CA ARG A 133 7.18 4.00 -21.59
C ARG A 133 7.82 5.36 -21.40
N GLU A 134 7.27 6.17 -20.49
CA GLU A 134 7.73 7.55 -20.25
C GLU A 134 8.91 7.64 -19.28
N CYS A 135 9.32 6.53 -18.64
CA CYS A 135 10.42 6.55 -17.67
C CYS A 135 11.77 6.72 -18.36
N PRO A 136 12.48 7.88 -18.22
CA PRO A 136 13.74 8.14 -18.93
C PRO A 136 14.88 7.24 -18.46
N ALA A 137 14.77 6.69 -17.24
CA ALA A 137 15.77 5.78 -16.68
C ALA A 137 15.44 4.29 -16.93
N GLY A 138 14.30 3.97 -17.59
CA GLY A 138 13.84 2.59 -17.76
C GLY A 138 13.60 1.84 -16.44
N ALA A 139 13.41 2.58 -15.36
CA ALA A 139 13.33 2.02 -14.01
C ALA A 139 11.95 1.46 -13.64
N ILE A 140 10.95 1.60 -14.51
CA ILE A 140 9.57 1.19 -14.23
C ILE A 140 9.19 0.05 -15.18
N THR A 141 8.70 -1.05 -14.60
CA THR A 141 8.09 -2.16 -15.32
C THR A 141 6.68 -2.40 -14.79
N VAL A 142 5.74 -2.79 -15.66
CA VAL A 142 4.40 -3.20 -15.24
C VAL A 142 4.32 -4.72 -15.30
N ALA A 143 4.35 -5.35 -14.13
CA ALA A 143 4.28 -6.79 -13.95
C ALA A 143 3.05 -7.16 -13.10
N GLU A 144 2.37 -8.22 -13.45
CA GLU A 144 1.18 -8.72 -12.74
C GLU A 144 0.12 -7.63 -12.46
N GLY A 145 -0.14 -6.76 -13.44
CA GLY A 145 -1.15 -5.68 -13.32
C GLY A 145 -0.73 -4.48 -12.48
N LYS A 146 0.49 -4.42 -11.97
CA LYS A 146 0.98 -3.32 -11.12
C LYS A 146 2.34 -2.79 -11.56
N PRO A 147 2.62 -1.48 -11.41
CA PRO A 147 3.94 -0.93 -11.64
C PRO A 147 4.91 -1.34 -10.52
N VAL A 148 6.12 -1.69 -10.93
CA VAL A 148 7.26 -1.98 -10.06
C VAL A 148 8.37 -1.02 -10.44
N ILE A 149 8.98 -0.37 -9.46
CA ILE A 149 10.10 0.55 -9.68
C ILE A 149 11.38 -0.13 -9.19
N ASP A 150 12.36 -0.26 -10.08
CA ASP A 150 13.70 -0.69 -9.69
C ASP A 150 14.42 0.45 -8.95
N PRO A 151 14.71 0.28 -7.65
CA PRO A 151 15.37 1.32 -6.88
C PRO A 151 16.82 1.59 -7.30
N ALA A 152 17.46 0.64 -7.98
CA ALA A 152 18.84 0.82 -8.46
C ALA A 152 18.88 1.70 -9.72
N ALA A 153 17.91 1.54 -10.61
CA ALA A 153 17.80 2.29 -11.85
C ALA A 153 17.09 3.65 -11.68
N CYS A 154 16.22 3.80 -10.66
CA CYS A 154 15.42 5.01 -10.47
C CYS A 154 16.25 6.20 -10.04
N ILE A 155 16.21 7.28 -10.85
CA ILE A 155 16.89 8.56 -10.59
C ILE A 155 16.02 9.57 -9.81
N CYS A 156 14.82 9.19 -9.38
CA CYS A 156 13.89 10.02 -8.61
C CYS A 156 13.53 11.37 -9.30
N CYS A 157 13.43 11.41 -10.62
CA CYS A 157 13.14 12.62 -11.41
C CYS A 157 11.72 13.20 -11.18
N GLY A 158 10.76 12.38 -10.75
CA GLY A 158 9.37 12.82 -10.47
C GLY A 158 8.49 13.04 -11.72
N MET A 159 8.92 12.59 -12.90
CA MET A 159 8.14 12.64 -14.13
C MET A 159 7.03 11.60 -14.18
#